data_c7f4be4db84139ed0e70d5ec27a29631
#
_entry.id   c7f4be4db84139ed0e70d5ec27a29631
#
_cell.length_a   1.000
_cell.length_b   1.000
_cell.length_c   1.000
_cell.angle_alpha   90.00
_cell.angle_beta   90.00
_cell.angle_gamma   90.00
#
_symmetry.space_group_name_H-M   'P 1'
#
loop_
_entity.id
_entity.type
_entity.pdbx_description
1 polymer ?
#
loop_
_entity_poly.entity_id
_entity_poly.type
_entity_poly.pdbx_seq_one_letter_code
_entity_poly.pdbx_strand_id
1 'polypeptide(L)'
;MKILAIDTSSNICSVALVEDNKIIKEMHNNNQKEHSETLMPMIDELFTSLNLTLDDINLIACSKGPGSFTGIRIGIATVKAFADAKNIPVVGVNSLEALAYCGVTQKGNGEYVSIIDAKNENVYFAIYKMKNGKFSTYKSPEAMHISDMITYIDNLKLPIYFVGDAKIEEIEQLYLAQIAKEKAKSEDIYKHEYLKNLPSLAIGIALAGLNKYNMGLVEDEAELSPMYLRKPQAQRQKEGLSDDIAILEMSYIDLEKIKLNYDKFPNIWKYEVLEEDYTNSRYYIIKQNEDILGFVGIRIVFEEMEIMNIVTRIDKRNEGFASKLFSHIIRYAHKNDIERINLEVNANNKSAIKLYKNFGFEEVGKRAKYYNGEDAILMTCYI
;
A
#
# COMPACT_ATOMS: atom_id res chain seq x y z
N MET A 1 -17.45 -3.80 -19.01
CA MET A 1 -16.71 -4.77 -18.20
C MET A 1 -17.39 -4.88 -16.84
N LYS A 2 -17.88 -6.09 -16.51
CA LYS A 2 -18.57 -6.37 -15.24
C LYS A 2 -17.58 -6.81 -14.17
N ILE A 3 -17.61 -6.16 -13.04
CA ILE A 3 -16.73 -6.39 -11.90
C ILE A 3 -17.55 -6.85 -10.71
N LEU A 4 -17.27 -8.04 -10.21
CA LEU A 4 -17.77 -8.51 -8.91
C LEU A 4 -16.77 -8.06 -7.84
N ALA A 5 -17.22 -7.24 -6.90
CA ALA A 5 -16.39 -6.81 -5.77
C ALA A 5 -16.90 -7.41 -4.45
N ILE A 6 -15.96 -7.84 -3.61
CA ILE A 6 -16.24 -8.53 -2.36
C ILE A 6 -15.45 -7.88 -1.22
N ASP A 7 -16.15 -7.50 -0.16
CA ASP A 7 -15.54 -7.10 1.11
C ASP A 7 -16.02 -7.93 2.28
N THR A 8 -15.04 -8.43 3.02
CA THR A 8 -15.23 -9.12 4.30
C THR A 8 -14.21 -8.64 5.34
N SER A 9 -13.58 -7.49 5.09
CA SER A 9 -12.50 -6.98 5.94
C SER A 9 -12.96 -6.22 7.17
N SER A 10 -14.24 -5.83 7.22
CA SER A 10 -14.86 -5.10 8.33
C SER A 10 -15.94 -5.97 9.03
N ASN A 11 -16.70 -5.37 9.95
CA ASN A 11 -17.85 -6.03 10.55
C ASN A 11 -19.04 -6.14 9.56
N ILE A 12 -19.00 -5.40 8.48
CA ILE A 12 -20.02 -5.40 7.43
C ILE A 12 -19.50 -6.25 6.28
N CYS A 13 -20.21 -7.33 5.94
CA CYS A 13 -20.01 -8.06 4.70
C CYS A 13 -20.69 -7.30 3.57
N SER A 14 -20.00 -7.02 2.48
CA SER A 14 -20.58 -6.37 1.32
C SER A 14 -20.11 -6.97 0.00
N VAL A 15 -21.00 -6.95 -0.98
CA VAL A 15 -20.76 -7.34 -2.36
C VAL A 15 -21.33 -6.30 -3.29
N ALA A 16 -20.68 -6.06 -4.43
CA ALA A 16 -21.16 -5.12 -5.43
C ALA A 16 -20.89 -5.65 -6.84
N LEU A 17 -21.81 -5.33 -7.74
CA LEU A 17 -21.61 -5.43 -9.18
C LEU A 17 -21.48 -4.03 -9.76
N VAL A 18 -20.35 -3.79 -10.42
CA VAL A 18 -20.06 -2.53 -11.13
C VAL A 18 -19.82 -2.85 -12.60
N GLU A 19 -20.41 -2.08 -13.50
CA GLU A 19 -20.18 -2.19 -14.93
C GLU A 19 -19.78 -0.82 -15.50
N ASP A 20 -18.62 -0.74 -16.14
CA ASP A 20 -18.10 0.48 -16.79
C ASP A 20 -18.20 1.74 -15.89
N ASN A 21 -17.71 1.66 -14.66
CA ASN A 21 -17.78 2.67 -13.60
C ASN A 21 -19.19 2.97 -13.07
N LYS A 22 -20.22 2.23 -13.50
CA LYS A 22 -21.58 2.39 -12.96
C LYS A 22 -21.87 1.31 -11.93
N ILE A 23 -22.35 1.72 -10.78
CA ILE A 23 -22.84 0.81 -9.75
C ILE A 23 -24.15 0.22 -10.27
N ILE A 24 -24.18 -1.08 -10.53
CA ILE A 24 -25.38 -1.80 -10.95
C ILE A 24 -26.19 -2.22 -9.75
N LYS A 25 -25.53 -2.82 -8.75
CA LYS A 25 -26.15 -3.22 -7.49
C LYS A 25 -25.08 -3.37 -6.42
N GLU A 26 -25.43 -2.98 -5.21
CA GLU A 26 -24.67 -3.31 -4.01
C GLU A 26 -25.56 -3.99 -2.97
N MET A 27 -24.96 -4.84 -2.16
CA MET A 27 -25.61 -5.49 -1.03
C MET A 27 -24.64 -5.49 0.13
N HIS A 28 -25.17 -5.26 1.32
CA HIS A 28 -24.38 -5.32 2.55
C HIS A 28 -25.21 -5.89 3.69
N ASN A 29 -24.55 -6.58 4.59
CA ASN A 29 -25.18 -7.18 5.76
C ASN A 29 -24.45 -6.74 7.03
N ASN A 30 -25.16 -6.04 7.90
CA ASN A 30 -24.69 -5.59 9.21
C ASN A 30 -25.25 -6.47 10.35
N ASN A 31 -25.89 -7.59 10.02
CA ASN A 31 -26.38 -8.53 11.03
C ASN A 31 -25.16 -9.25 11.63
N GLN A 32 -25.17 -9.48 12.95
CA GLN A 32 -24.08 -10.10 13.72
C GLN A 32 -23.75 -11.56 13.32
N LYS A 33 -24.18 -12.00 12.13
CA LYS A 33 -23.84 -13.31 11.57
C LYS A 33 -22.42 -13.31 11.02
N GLU A 34 -21.77 -14.46 11.10
CA GLU A 34 -20.42 -14.62 10.57
C GLU A 34 -20.39 -14.45 9.04
N HIS A 35 -19.32 -13.90 8.52
CA HIS A 35 -19.12 -13.69 7.07
C HIS A 35 -19.18 -15.00 6.28
N SER A 36 -18.75 -16.10 6.89
CA SER A 36 -18.84 -17.46 6.32
C SER A 36 -20.26 -17.91 6.02
N GLU A 37 -21.26 -17.43 6.79
CA GLU A 37 -22.66 -17.76 6.59
C GLU A 37 -23.38 -16.78 5.66
N THR A 38 -22.85 -15.56 5.50
CA THR A 38 -23.55 -14.48 4.79
C THR A 38 -23.05 -14.23 3.38
N LEU A 39 -21.76 -14.42 3.11
CA LEU A 39 -21.14 -14.04 1.85
C LEU A 39 -21.74 -14.78 0.63
N MET A 40 -21.77 -16.10 0.67
CA MET A 40 -22.28 -16.89 -0.46
C MET A 40 -23.78 -16.67 -0.75
N PRO A 41 -24.68 -16.66 0.25
CA PRO A 41 -26.08 -16.30 0.01
C PRO A 41 -26.24 -14.89 -0.59
N MET A 42 -25.44 -13.92 -0.16
CA MET A 42 -25.48 -12.55 -0.68
C MET A 42 -25.04 -12.47 -2.14
N ILE A 43 -24.00 -13.23 -2.53
CA ILE A 43 -23.55 -13.33 -3.94
C ILE A 43 -24.64 -14.00 -4.79
N ASP A 44 -25.24 -15.08 -4.31
CA ASP A 44 -26.32 -15.77 -5.01
C ASP A 44 -27.54 -14.87 -5.22
N GLU A 45 -27.95 -14.14 -4.18
CA GLU A 45 -29.03 -13.15 -4.27
C GLU A 45 -28.69 -12.02 -5.25
N LEU A 46 -27.44 -11.52 -5.24
CA LEU A 46 -26.97 -10.50 -6.18
C LEU A 46 -27.16 -11.00 -7.64
N PHE A 47 -26.65 -12.19 -7.95
CA PHE A 47 -26.72 -12.76 -9.28
C PHE A 47 -28.15 -13.10 -9.71
N THR A 48 -28.94 -13.73 -8.85
CA THR A 48 -30.33 -14.06 -9.13
C THR A 48 -31.15 -12.82 -9.42
N SER A 49 -30.98 -11.73 -8.63
CA SER A 49 -31.73 -10.49 -8.81
C SER A 49 -31.41 -9.74 -10.10
N LEU A 50 -30.26 -10.01 -10.72
CA LEU A 50 -29.80 -9.39 -11.96
C LEU A 50 -29.89 -10.34 -13.15
N ASN A 51 -30.35 -11.57 -12.94
CA ASN A 51 -30.36 -12.65 -13.93
C ASN A 51 -28.95 -12.87 -14.56
N LEU A 52 -27.93 -12.88 -13.71
CA LEU A 52 -26.53 -13.10 -14.10
C LEU A 52 -25.98 -14.36 -13.44
N THR A 53 -24.86 -14.79 -13.97
CA THR A 53 -24.05 -15.90 -13.45
C THR A 53 -22.59 -15.48 -13.33
N LEU A 54 -21.76 -16.34 -12.76
CA LEU A 54 -20.32 -16.07 -12.68
C LEU A 54 -19.67 -15.97 -14.08
N ASP A 55 -20.27 -16.57 -15.12
CA ASP A 55 -19.78 -16.51 -16.50
C ASP A 55 -19.90 -15.11 -17.13
N ASP A 56 -20.72 -14.25 -16.52
CA ASP A 56 -20.90 -12.87 -16.97
C ASP A 56 -19.85 -11.90 -16.38
N ILE A 57 -19.03 -12.38 -15.46
CA ILE A 57 -18.07 -11.54 -14.73
C ILE A 57 -16.72 -11.54 -15.46
N ASN A 58 -16.17 -10.33 -15.64
CA ASN A 58 -14.90 -10.12 -16.33
C ASN A 58 -13.72 -9.89 -15.39
N LEU A 59 -13.99 -9.46 -14.14
CA LEU A 59 -12.98 -9.18 -13.13
C LEU A 59 -13.58 -9.43 -11.75
N ILE A 60 -12.82 -10.05 -10.85
CA ILE A 60 -13.17 -10.12 -9.44
C ILE A 60 -12.19 -9.27 -8.65
N ALA A 61 -12.72 -8.36 -7.83
CA ALA A 61 -11.91 -7.55 -6.92
C ALA A 61 -12.27 -7.86 -5.47
N CYS A 62 -11.28 -7.95 -4.59
CA CYS A 62 -11.55 -8.15 -3.16
C CYS A 62 -10.61 -7.36 -2.27
N SER A 63 -11.06 -7.11 -1.04
CA SER A 63 -10.21 -6.55 0.01
C SER A 63 -9.13 -7.54 0.42
N LYS A 64 -7.87 -7.07 0.46
CA LYS A 64 -6.74 -7.79 1.07
C LYS A 64 -6.46 -7.35 2.51
N GLY A 65 -7.18 -6.38 3.04
CA GLY A 65 -6.93 -5.75 4.32
C GLY A 65 -6.26 -4.37 4.18
N PRO A 66 -5.95 -3.72 5.29
CA PRO A 66 -6.10 -4.19 6.68
C PRO A 66 -7.56 -4.33 7.12
N GLY A 67 -7.78 -5.14 8.18
CA GLY A 67 -9.11 -5.37 8.74
C GLY A 67 -9.21 -6.69 9.51
N SER A 68 -10.43 -7.26 9.56
CA SER A 68 -10.72 -8.54 10.20
C SER A 68 -9.88 -9.68 9.63
N PHE A 69 -9.04 -10.29 10.47
CA PHE A 69 -8.14 -11.36 10.08
C PHE A 69 -8.86 -12.59 9.50
N THR A 70 -9.97 -12.99 10.14
CA THR A 70 -10.81 -14.10 9.67
C THR A 70 -11.61 -13.71 8.43
N GLY A 71 -12.22 -12.52 8.46
CA GLY A 71 -13.03 -12.03 7.35
C GLY A 71 -12.24 -11.96 6.04
N ILE A 72 -11.09 -11.30 6.03
CA ILE A 72 -10.24 -11.18 4.83
C ILE A 72 -9.92 -12.54 4.21
N ARG A 73 -9.64 -13.56 5.02
CA ARG A 73 -9.36 -14.91 4.54
C ARG A 73 -10.56 -15.58 3.88
N ILE A 74 -11.77 -15.34 4.43
CA ILE A 74 -13.03 -15.85 3.83
C ILE A 74 -13.22 -15.22 2.45
N GLY A 75 -13.10 -13.91 2.32
CA GLY A 75 -13.23 -13.22 1.03
C GLY A 75 -12.21 -13.70 0.00
N ILE A 76 -10.93 -13.73 0.37
CA ILE A 76 -9.85 -14.19 -0.52
C ILE A 76 -10.07 -15.67 -0.95
N ALA A 77 -10.43 -16.55 -0.04
CA ALA A 77 -10.69 -17.96 -0.39
C ALA A 77 -11.84 -18.10 -1.38
N THR A 78 -12.94 -17.33 -1.19
CA THR A 78 -14.07 -17.32 -2.11
C THR A 78 -13.65 -16.80 -3.50
N VAL A 79 -12.89 -15.73 -3.54
CA VAL A 79 -12.39 -15.13 -4.80
C VAL A 79 -11.48 -16.11 -5.56
N LYS A 80 -10.55 -16.75 -4.86
CA LYS A 80 -9.68 -17.78 -5.45
C LYS A 80 -10.49 -18.92 -6.07
N ALA A 81 -11.48 -19.41 -5.36
CA ALA A 81 -12.33 -20.50 -5.86
C ALA A 81 -13.10 -20.09 -7.12
N PHE A 82 -13.62 -18.88 -7.20
CA PHE A 82 -14.32 -18.36 -8.38
C PHE A 82 -13.36 -18.12 -9.56
N ALA A 83 -12.20 -17.56 -9.29
CA ALA A 83 -11.19 -17.26 -10.29
C ALA A 83 -10.66 -18.55 -10.92
N ASP A 84 -10.28 -19.54 -10.11
CA ASP A 84 -9.81 -20.84 -10.55
C ASP A 84 -10.89 -21.58 -11.39
N ALA A 85 -12.15 -21.61 -10.90
CA ALA A 85 -13.24 -22.29 -11.61
C ALA A 85 -13.57 -21.72 -12.98
N LYS A 86 -13.33 -20.44 -13.24
CA LYS A 86 -13.79 -19.70 -14.43
C LYS A 86 -12.67 -18.96 -15.16
N ASN A 87 -11.42 -19.06 -14.74
CA ASN A 87 -10.28 -18.29 -15.26
C ASN A 87 -10.55 -16.77 -15.30
N ILE A 88 -11.19 -16.24 -14.26
CA ILE A 88 -11.48 -14.81 -14.16
C ILE A 88 -10.30 -14.10 -13.52
N PRO A 89 -9.77 -13.02 -14.11
CA PRO A 89 -8.69 -12.24 -13.51
C PRO A 89 -9.10 -11.67 -12.16
N VAL A 90 -8.15 -11.56 -11.23
CA VAL A 90 -8.39 -11.05 -9.87
C VAL A 90 -7.52 -9.85 -9.55
N VAL A 91 -8.06 -8.96 -8.73
CA VAL A 91 -7.33 -7.81 -8.18
C VAL A 91 -7.57 -7.70 -6.69
N GLY A 92 -6.47 -7.75 -5.93
CA GLY A 92 -6.50 -7.45 -4.51
C GLY A 92 -6.39 -5.95 -4.24
N VAL A 93 -7.30 -5.43 -3.43
CA VAL A 93 -7.39 -4.02 -3.08
C VAL A 93 -7.09 -3.82 -1.59
N ASN A 94 -6.32 -2.78 -1.27
CA ASN A 94 -6.14 -2.37 0.13
C ASN A 94 -7.45 -1.75 0.66
N SER A 95 -7.89 -2.15 1.86
CA SER A 95 -9.15 -1.65 2.45
C SER A 95 -9.14 -0.13 2.67
N LEU A 96 -7.98 0.46 3.00
CA LEU A 96 -7.85 1.91 3.15
C LEU A 96 -7.94 2.63 1.79
N GLU A 97 -7.38 2.03 0.74
CA GLU A 97 -7.52 2.53 -0.63
C GLU A 97 -9.00 2.50 -1.07
N ALA A 98 -9.70 1.40 -0.80
CA ALA A 98 -11.13 1.27 -1.09
C ALA A 98 -11.96 2.34 -0.36
N LEU A 99 -11.67 2.61 0.92
CA LEU A 99 -12.31 3.70 1.67
C LEU A 99 -12.10 5.06 1.00
N ALA A 100 -10.89 5.36 0.55
CA ALA A 100 -10.63 6.61 -0.17
C ALA A 100 -11.45 6.70 -1.45
N TYR A 101 -11.56 5.61 -2.22
CA TYR A 101 -12.44 5.58 -3.40
C TYR A 101 -13.91 5.80 -3.05
N CYS A 102 -14.41 5.27 -1.92
CA CYS A 102 -15.75 5.61 -1.43
C CYS A 102 -15.89 7.13 -1.19
N GLY A 103 -14.89 7.76 -0.59
CA GLY A 103 -14.87 9.22 -0.42
C GLY A 103 -14.85 9.98 -1.74
N VAL A 104 -14.05 9.50 -2.70
CA VAL A 104 -13.98 10.09 -4.06
C VAL A 104 -15.34 10.09 -4.77
N THR A 105 -16.19 9.10 -4.57
CA THR A 105 -17.55 9.10 -5.14
C THR A 105 -18.42 10.25 -4.66
N GLN A 106 -18.15 10.78 -3.45
CA GLN A 106 -18.91 11.90 -2.89
C GLN A 106 -18.29 13.27 -3.19
N LYS A 107 -16.96 13.38 -3.18
CA LYS A 107 -16.25 14.66 -3.20
C LYS A 107 -15.38 14.88 -4.44
N GLY A 108 -15.02 13.84 -5.17
CA GLY A 108 -14.17 13.96 -6.35
C GLY A 108 -12.71 14.27 -6.01
N ASN A 109 -12.17 15.40 -6.47
CA ASN A 109 -10.79 15.80 -6.18
C ASN A 109 -10.61 16.17 -4.71
N GLY A 110 -9.49 15.77 -4.12
CA GLY A 110 -9.13 16.07 -2.73
C GLY A 110 -8.12 15.10 -2.14
N GLU A 111 -7.73 15.36 -0.90
CA GLU A 111 -6.92 14.50 -0.06
C GLU A 111 -7.84 13.72 0.90
N TYR A 112 -7.66 12.39 0.93
CA TYR A 112 -8.48 11.46 1.70
C TYR A 112 -7.64 10.75 2.75
N VAL A 113 -7.98 10.94 4.01
CA VAL A 113 -7.42 10.18 5.13
C VAL A 113 -8.34 9.02 5.43
N SER A 114 -7.90 7.82 5.05
CA SER A 114 -8.61 6.57 5.31
C SER A 114 -8.19 5.99 6.64
N ILE A 115 -9.16 5.57 7.47
CA ILE A 115 -8.93 5.10 8.84
C ILE A 115 -9.74 3.85 9.11
N ILE A 116 -9.08 2.82 9.66
CA ILE A 116 -9.71 1.58 10.14
C ILE A 116 -9.23 1.29 11.56
N ASP A 117 -10.13 0.87 12.44
CA ASP A 117 -9.79 0.50 13.83
C ASP A 117 -8.81 -0.68 13.88
N ALA A 118 -7.61 -0.45 14.44
CA ALA A 118 -6.58 -1.47 14.65
C ALA A 118 -6.55 -2.00 16.11
N LYS A 119 -7.56 -1.67 16.91
CA LYS A 119 -7.72 -1.99 18.34
C LYS A 119 -6.66 -1.34 19.25
N ASN A 120 -6.98 -1.26 20.56
CA ASN A 120 -6.09 -0.74 21.59
C ASN A 120 -5.56 0.67 21.27
N GLU A 121 -6.47 1.61 20.93
CA GLU A 121 -6.16 3.01 20.60
C GLU A 121 -5.24 3.18 19.37
N ASN A 122 -5.07 2.12 18.59
CA ASN A 122 -4.37 2.18 17.31
C ASN A 122 -5.36 2.20 16.15
N VAL A 123 -4.90 2.80 15.07
CA VAL A 123 -5.59 2.84 13.79
C VAL A 123 -4.68 2.36 12.68
N TYR A 124 -5.27 1.70 11.68
CA TYR A 124 -4.67 1.62 10.37
C TYR A 124 -5.05 2.88 9.63
N PHE A 125 -4.10 3.59 9.05
CA PHE A 125 -4.42 4.75 8.26
C PHE A 125 -3.52 4.89 7.04
N ALA A 126 -4.00 5.62 6.06
CA ALA A 126 -3.28 6.01 4.86
C ALA A 126 -3.84 7.34 4.35
N ILE A 127 -3.09 8.03 3.52
CA ILE A 127 -3.55 9.25 2.86
C ILE A 127 -3.44 9.07 1.36
N TYR A 128 -4.54 9.35 0.68
CA TYR A 128 -4.64 9.27 -0.78
C TYR A 128 -5.05 10.62 -1.35
N LYS A 129 -4.69 10.83 -2.60
CA LYS A 129 -5.02 12.06 -3.33
C LYS A 129 -5.71 11.72 -4.63
N MET A 130 -6.84 12.35 -4.87
CA MET A 130 -7.49 12.39 -6.18
C MET A 130 -7.30 13.78 -6.79
N LYS A 131 -6.67 13.86 -7.95
CA LYS A 131 -6.49 15.11 -8.68
C LYS A 131 -6.62 14.87 -10.18
N ASN A 132 -7.55 15.59 -10.81
CA ASN A 132 -7.80 15.52 -12.27
C ASN A 132 -7.99 14.08 -12.78
N GLY A 133 -8.76 13.28 -12.04
CA GLY A 133 -9.01 11.86 -12.37
C GLY A 133 -7.83 10.91 -12.08
N LYS A 134 -6.73 11.40 -11.52
CA LYS A 134 -5.56 10.61 -11.17
C LYS A 134 -5.56 10.34 -9.67
N PHE A 135 -5.59 9.07 -9.30
CA PHE A 135 -5.49 8.63 -7.91
C PHE A 135 -4.04 8.28 -7.57
N SER A 136 -3.59 8.69 -6.40
CA SER A 136 -2.22 8.45 -5.94
C SER A 136 -2.15 8.29 -4.42
N THR A 137 -1.16 7.55 -3.95
CA THR A 137 -0.88 7.40 -2.53
C THR A 137 0.00 8.56 -2.08
N TYR A 138 -0.51 9.36 -1.13
CA TYR A 138 0.26 10.41 -0.48
C TYR A 138 1.05 9.88 0.72
N LYS A 139 0.41 9.03 1.54
CA LYS A 139 1.02 8.32 2.66
C LYS A 139 0.60 6.85 2.60
N SER A 140 1.60 5.97 2.61
CA SER A 140 1.39 4.52 2.57
C SER A 140 0.63 4.00 3.79
N PRO A 141 -0.13 2.91 3.65
CA PRO A 141 -0.82 2.25 4.74
C PRO A 141 0.11 1.86 5.89
N GLU A 142 -0.23 2.28 7.10
CA GLU A 142 0.49 1.91 8.32
C GLU A 142 -0.43 1.81 9.52
N ALA A 143 0.08 1.26 10.63
CA ALA A 143 -0.62 1.22 11.91
C ALA A 143 0.09 2.14 12.89
N MET A 144 -0.65 3.02 13.56
CA MET A 144 -0.09 3.89 14.59
C MET A 144 -1.11 4.19 15.69
N HIS A 145 -0.64 4.78 16.77
CA HIS A 145 -1.52 5.26 17.84
C HIS A 145 -2.35 6.46 17.34
N ILE A 146 -3.59 6.56 17.78
CA ILE A 146 -4.53 7.59 17.32
C ILE A 146 -4.01 9.02 17.57
N SER A 147 -3.34 9.27 18.71
CA SER A 147 -2.75 10.58 19.03
C SER A 147 -1.64 10.97 18.07
N ASP A 148 -0.82 10.00 17.66
CA ASP A 148 0.31 10.24 16.74
C ASP A 148 -0.22 10.55 15.34
N MET A 149 -1.27 9.83 14.90
CA MET A 149 -1.97 10.12 13.66
C MET A 149 -2.56 11.54 13.66
N ILE A 150 -3.23 11.95 14.74
CA ILE A 150 -3.81 13.29 14.86
C ILE A 150 -2.72 14.35 14.76
N THR A 151 -1.63 14.19 15.50
CA THR A 151 -0.47 15.10 15.45
C THR A 151 0.14 15.15 14.05
N TYR A 152 0.24 14.01 13.39
CA TYR A 152 0.74 13.92 12.04
C TYR A 152 -0.14 14.70 11.04
N ILE A 153 -1.46 14.52 11.10
CA ILE A 153 -2.43 15.15 10.20
C ILE A 153 -2.44 16.68 10.40
N ASP A 154 -2.39 17.13 11.64
CA ASP A 154 -2.36 18.57 11.97
C ASP A 154 -1.15 19.27 11.36
N ASN A 155 -0.01 18.61 11.31
CA ASN A 155 1.21 19.12 10.69
C ASN A 155 1.15 19.23 9.16
N LEU A 156 0.21 18.54 8.48
CA LEU A 156 0.10 18.58 7.01
C LEU A 156 -0.40 19.94 6.47
N LYS A 157 -1.16 20.67 7.28
CA LYS A 157 -1.75 21.97 6.91
C LYS A 157 -2.51 21.95 5.57
N LEU A 158 -3.27 20.88 5.32
CA LEU A 158 -4.05 20.67 4.10
C LEU A 158 -5.52 20.44 4.44
N PRO A 159 -6.47 20.88 3.60
CA PRO A 159 -7.86 20.48 3.72
C PRO A 159 -7.99 18.99 3.40
N ILE A 160 -8.65 18.22 4.27
CA ILE A 160 -8.69 16.75 4.22
C ILE A 160 -10.12 16.25 4.36
N TYR A 161 -10.43 15.18 3.63
CA TYR A 161 -11.62 14.36 3.82
C TYR A 161 -11.27 13.11 4.64
N PHE A 162 -11.86 12.96 5.81
CA PHE A 162 -11.75 11.74 6.59
C PHE A 162 -12.78 10.71 6.15
N VAL A 163 -12.32 9.49 5.91
CA VAL A 163 -13.15 8.34 5.54
C VAL A 163 -12.76 7.14 6.41
N GLY A 164 -13.75 6.43 6.95
CA GLY A 164 -13.43 5.32 7.85
C GLY A 164 -14.62 4.61 8.44
N ASP A 165 -14.31 3.74 9.40
CA ASP A 165 -15.26 2.94 10.15
C ASP A 165 -15.76 3.66 11.44
N ALA A 166 -16.33 2.90 12.38
CA ALA A 166 -16.99 3.39 13.59
C ALA A 166 -16.15 4.29 14.54
N LYS A 167 -14.83 4.37 14.41
CA LYS A 167 -13.99 5.25 15.24
C LYS A 167 -13.89 6.68 14.73
N ILE A 168 -14.46 6.97 13.57
CA ILE A 168 -14.31 8.28 12.95
C ILE A 168 -14.88 9.40 13.83
N GLU A 169 -15.95 9.14 14.58
CA GLU A 169 -16.55 10.12 15.50
C GLU A 169 -15.67 10.38 16.72
N GLU A 170 -15.03 9.35 17.26
CA GLU A 170 -14.06 9.50 18.37
C GLU A 170 -12.84 10.32 17.91
N ILE A 171 -12.34 10.04 16.72
CA ILE A 171 -11.24 10.78 16.10
C ILE A 171 -11.63 12.23 15.85
N GLU A 172 -12.85 12.50 15.37
CA GLU A 172 -13.37 13.84 15.19
C GLU A 172 -13.36 14.62 16.52
N GLN A 173 -13.83 14.00 17.60
CA GLN A 173 -13.85 14.63 18.93
C GLN A 173 -12.42 14.89 19.46
N LEU A 174 -11.51 13.94 19.33
CA LEU A 174 -10.13 14.09 19.75
C LEU A 174 -9.41 15.19 18.94
N TYR A 175 -9.62 15.20 17.63
CA TYR A 175 -9.07 16.21 16.74
C TYR A 175 -9.59 17.62 17.08
N LEU A 176 -10.90 17.77 17.27
CA LEU A 176 -11.50 19.05 17.68
C LEU A 176 -10.99 19.51 19.05
N ALA A 177 -10.80 18.58 19.99
CA ALA A 177 -10.25 18.91 21.30
C ALA A 177 -8.79 19.38 21.23
N GLN A 178 -7.98 18.79 20.35
CA GLN A 178 -6.59 19.21 20.13
C GLN A 178 -6.51 20.57 19.46
N ILE A 179 -7.30 20.80 18.39
CA ILE A 179 -7.38 22.11 17.72
C ILE A 179 -7.85 23.19 18.70
N ALA A 180 -8.83 22.91 19.58
CA ALA A 180 -9.30 23.88 20.56
C ALA A 180 -8.19 24.32 21.53
N LYS A 181 -7.24 23.43 21.87
CA LYS A 181 -6.08 23.75 22.71
C LYS A 181 -5.05 24.59 21.94
N GLU A 182 -4.92 24.45 20.65
CA GLU A 182 -3.94 25.14 19.80
C GLU A 182 -4.48 26.44 19.19
N LYS A 183 -5.80 26.55 18.99
CA LYS A 183 -6.50 27.75 18.45
C LYS A 183 -6.27 29.03 19.24
N ALA A 184 -5.75 28.95 20.45
CA ALA A 184 -5.28 30.16 21.17
C ALA A 184 -4.06 30.79 20.50
N LYS A 185 -3.49 30.26 19.41
CA LYS A 185 -2.19 30.64 18.86
C LYS A 185 -2.10 30.91 17.35
N SER A 186 -3.08 30.56 16.50
CA SER A 186 -2.97 30.85 15.04
C SER A 186 -4.32 30.99 14.32
N GLU A 187 -4.35 31.85 13.28
CA GLU A 187 -5.52 32.18 12.47
C GLU A 187 -5.80 31.18 11.32
N ASP A 188 -4.88 30.28 11.00
CA ASP A 188 -5.01 29.33 9.89
C ASP A 188 -5.69 28.03 10.31
N ILE A 189 -6.99 27.93 10.04
CA ILE A 189 -7.77 26.72 10.29
C ILE A 189 -8.04 26.03 8.97
N TYR A 190 -7.38 24.89 8.72
CA TYR A 190 -7.71 24.02 7.62
C TYR A 190 -9.05 23.33 7.90
N LYS A 191 -9.99 23.41 6.93
CA LYS A 191 -11.28 22.75 7.05
C LYS A 191 -11.11 21.26 6.74
N HIS A 192 -11.23 20.43 7.77
CA HIS A 192 -11.38 19.00 7.60
C HIS A 192 -12.86 18.62 7.59
N GLU A 193 -13.21 17.65 6.76
CA GLU A 193 -14.59 17.15 6.65
C GLU A 193 -14.59 15.64 6.86
N TYR A 194 -15.46 15.19 7.78
CA TYR A 194 -15.70 13.77 8.03
C TYR A 194 -16.84 13.30 7.15
N LEU A 195 -16.54 12.44 6.18
CA LEU A 195 -17.54 11.95 5.25
C LEU A 195 -18.39 10.86 5.91
N LYS A 196 -19.70 11.06 5.89
CA LYS A 196 -20.68 10.12 6.41
C LYS A 196 -21.50 9.53 5.27
N ASN A 197 -22.19 8.41 5.53
CA ASN A 197 -23.03 7.74 4.54
C ASN A 197 -22.28 7.37 3.26
N LEU A 198 -21.06 6.87 3.43
CA LEU A 198 -20.27 6.33 2.33
C LEU A 198 -20.99 5.11 1.72
N PRO A 199 -20.81 4.84 0.42
CA PRO A 199 -21.23 3.56 -0.17
C PRO A 199 -20.53 2.39 0.53
N SER A 200 -21.00 1.17 0.31
CA SER A 200 -20.35 -0.02 0.86
C SER A 200 -18.90 -0.13 0.40
N LEU A 201 -18.05 -0.75 1.21
CA LEU A 201 -16.63 -0.89 0.87
C LEU A 201 -16.42 -1.68 -0.44
N ALA A 202 -17.36 -2.59 -0.78
CA ALA A 202 -17.34 -3.30 -2.06
C ALA A 202 -17.35 -2.36 -3.28
N ILE A 203 -18.03 -1.20 -3.19
CA ILE A 203 -17.99 -0.18 -4.25
C ILE A 203 -16.58 0.40 -4.39
N GLY A 204 -15.96 0.80 -3.29
CA GLY A 204 -14.58 1.30 -3.30
C GLY A 204 -13.59 0.26 -3.85
N ILE A 205 -13.78 -1.02 -3.50
CA ILE A 205 -13.00 -2.15 -4.02
C ILE A 205 -13.18 -2.29 -5.53
N ALA A 206 -14.43 -2.19 -6.04
CA ALA A 206 -14.68 -2.29 -7.47
C ALA A 206 -13.96 -1.18 -8.25
N LEU A 207 -14.06 0.07 -7.79
CA LEU A 207 -13.46 1.23 -8.44
C LEU A 207 -11.92 1.19 -8.39
N ALA A 208 -11.35 0.87 -7.22
CA ALA A 208 -9.91 0.68 -7.08
C ALA A 208 -9.42 -0.51 -7.92
N GLY A 209 -10.16 -1.62 -7.92
CA GLY A 209 -9.87 -2.80 -8.73
C GLY A 209 -9.85 -2.51 -10.22
N LEU A 210 -10.84 -1.74 -10.72
CA LEU A 210 -10.86 -1.29 -12.11
C LEU A 210 -9.65 -0.43 -12.46
N ASN A 211 -9.29 0.51 -11.58
CA ASN A 211 -8.12 1.36 -11.81
C ASN A 211 -6.83 0.52 -11.89
N LYS A 212 -6.66 -0.44 -10.97
CA LYS A 212 -5.51 -1.37 -10.98
C LYS A 212 -5.50 -2.26 -12.22
N TYR A 213 -6.63 -2.81 -12.62
CA TYR A 213 -6.76 -3.61 -13.83
C TYR A 213 -6.31 -2.81 -15.07
N ASN A 214 -6.77 -1.57 -15.20
CA ASN A 214 -6.39 -0.68 -16.30
C ASN A 214 -4.89 -0.32 -16.31
N MET A 215 -4.22 -0.42 -15.14
CA MET A 215 -2.77 -0.28 -15.01
C MET A 215 -1.99 -1.58 -15.24
N GLY A 216 -2.68 -2.69 -15.57
CA GLY A 216 -2.06 -4.00 -15.73
C GLY A 216 -1.69 -4.69 -14.39
N LEU A 217 -2.18 -4.18 -13.26
CA LEU A 217 -1.90 -4.71 -11.92
C LEU A 217 -2.91 -5.81 -11.55
N VAL A 218 -2.90 -6.89 -12.32
CA VAL A 218 -3.69 -8.10 -12.07
C VAL A 218 -2.84 -9.06 -11.26
N GLU A 219 -3.46 -9.77 -10.32
CA GLU A 219 -2.79 -10.79 -9.50
C GLU A 219 -3.15 -12.19 -10.01
N ASP A 220 -2.20 -13.11 -9.92
CA ASP A 220 -2.49 -14.53 -10.01
C ASP A 220 -3.35 -14.93 -8.80
N GLU A 221 -4.43 -15.69 -9.00
CA GLU A 221 -5.30 -16.12 -7.90
C GLU A 221 -4.53 -16.93 -6.85
N ALA A 222 -3.51 -17.70 -7.23
CA ALA A 222 -2.67 -18.44 -6.30
C ALA A 222 -1.86 -17.53 -5.37
N GLU A 223 -1.42 -16.38 -5.88
CA GLU A 223 -0.62 -15.40 -5.14
C GLU A 223 -1.45 -14.39 -4.32
N LEU A 224 -2.74 -14.25 -4.62
CA LEU A 224 -3.63 -13.37 -3.88
C LEU A 224 -3.60 -13.73 -2.38
N SER A 225 -3.11 -12.85 -1.54
CA SER A 225 -2.89 -13.11 -0.12
C SER A 225 -3.27 -11.91 0.75
N PRO A 226 -3.64 -12.15 2.02
CA PRO A 226 -3.94 -11.08 2.95
C PRO A 226 -2.75 -10.13 3.15
N MET A 227 -3.04 -8.84 3.22
CA MET A 227 -2.08 -7.82 3.66
C MET A 227 -2.23 -7.62 5.17
N TYR A 228 -1.19 -7.94 5.92
CA TYR A 228 -1.15 -7.73 7.35
C TYR A 228 -0.20 -6.57 7.68
N LEU A 229 -0.74 -5.41 8.01
CA LEU A 229 0.05 -4.27 8.52
C LEU A 229 0.53 -4.50 9.97
N ARG A 230 -0.13 -5.41 10.69
CA ARG A 230 0.29 -5.92 12.00
C ARG A 230 0.19 -7.43 12.00
N LYS A 231 1.17 -8.10 12.62
CA LYS A 231 1.08 -9.56 12.84
C LYS A 231 -0.11 -9.88 13.77
N PRO A 232 -0.74 -11.05 13.62
CA PRO A 232 -1.78 -11.51 14.54
C PRO A 232 -1.32 -11.43 15.99
N GLN A 233 -2.20 -11.02 16.90
CA GLN A 233 -1.88 -10.85 18.32
C GLN A 233 -1.27 -12.12 18.95
N ALA A 234 -1.79 -13.30 18.60
CA ALA A 234 -1.27 -14.58 19.08
C ALA A 234 0.16 -14.87 18.60
N GLN A 235 0.53 -14.39 17.39
CA GLN A 235 1.87 -14.57 16.85
C GLN A 235 2.86 -13.58 17.48
N ARG A 236 2.44 -12.33 17.71
CA ARG A 236 3.24 -11.31 18.43
C ARG A 236 3.58 -11.75 19.85
N GLN A 237 2.60 -12.33 20.56
CA GLN A 237 2.82 -12.86 21.92
C GLN A 237 3.77 -14.06 21.96
N LYS A 238 3.74 -14.93 20.95
CA LYS A 238 4.67 -16.10 20.87
C LYS A 238 6.10 -15.71 20.52
N GLU A 239 6.28 -14.67 19.70
CA GLU A 239 7.58 -14.28 19.16
C GLU A 239 8.31 -13.25 20.03
N GLY A 240 7.67 -12.68 21.06
CA GLY A 240 8.24 -11.63 21.91
C GLY A 240 8.64 -10.36 21.12
N LEU A 241 8.11 -10.22 19.92
CA LEU A 241 8.50 -9.18 18.96
C LEU A 241 7.70 -7.89 19.20
N SER A 242 8.41 -6.86 19.62
CA SER A 242 7.89 -5.48 19.67
C SER A 242 8.02 -4.74 18.32
N ASP A 243 8.77 -5.28 17.35
CA ASP A 243 9.28 -4.51 16.21
C ASP A 243 8.83 -5.10 14.86
N ASP A 244 7.77 -4.56 14.29
CA ASP A 244 7.31 -4.93 12.94
C ASP A 244 8.17 -4.26 11.86
N ILE A 245 9.08 -5.03 11.26
CA ILE A 245 9.83 -4.58 10.07
C ILE A 245 8.95 -4.82 8.84
N ALA A 246 8.65 -3.74 8.11
CA ALA A 246 7.88 -3.79 6.88
C ALA A 246 8.69 -3.23 5.70
N ILE A 247 8.47 -3.81 4.49
CA ILE A 247 8.92 -3.21 3.24
C ILE A 247 7.69 -2.68 2.53
N LEU A 248 7.66 -1.38 2.25
CA LEU A 248 6.53 -0.65 1.68
C LEU A 248 6.99 0.17 0.48
N GLU A 249 6.08 0.50 -0.42
CA GLU A 249 6.35 1.50 -1.44
C GLU A 249 6.55 2.86 -0.75
N MET A 250 7.61 3.60 -1.13
CA MET A 250 7.97 4.88 -0.54
C MET A 250 6.90 5.93 -0.86
N SER A 251 6.43 6.63 0.14
CA SER A 251 5.59 7.82 -0.04
C SER A 251 6.43 9.10 -0.10
N TYR A 252 5.82 10.21 -0.58
CA TYR A 252 6.50 11.51 -0.59
C TYR A 252 6.93 11.96 0.81
N ILE A 253 6.15 11.60 1.83
CA ILE A 253 6.48 11.90 3.22
C ILE A 253 7.70 11.12 3.71
N ASP A 254 7.86 9.89 3.26
CA ASP A 254 9.05 9.11 3.58
C ASP A 254 10.29 9.74 2.95
N LEU A 255 10.15 10.28 1.75
CA LEU A 255 11.21 11.06 1.09
C LEU A 255 11.57 12.32 1.91
N GLU A 256 10.59 13.07 2.42
CA GLU A 256 10.82 14.20 3.30
C GLU A 256 11.46 13.78 4.64
N LYS A 257 11.04 12.64 5.22
CA LYS A 257 11.69 12.08 6.42
C LYS A 257 13.17 11.72 6.15
N ILE A 258 13.49 11.20 4.97
CA ILE A 258 14.86 10.93 4.55
C ILE A 258 15.65 12.25 4.45
N LYS A 259 15.06 13.31 3.87
CA LYS A 259 15.65 14.65 3.81
C LYS A 259 16.04 15.17 5.20
N LEU A 260 15.11 15.11 6.15
CA LEU A 260 15.32 15.56 7.53
C LEU A 260 16.39 14.75 8.28
N ASN A 261 16.69 13.53 7.85
CA ASN A 261 17.66 12.62 8.44
C ASN A 261 18.77 12.25 7.45
N TYR A 262 19.06 13.13 6.51
CA TYR A 262 19.94 12.86 5.37
C TYR A 262 21.34 12.39 5.78
N ASP A 263 21.87 12.91 6.87
CA ASP A 263 23.16 12.55 7.49
C ASP A 263 23.21 11.09 7.94
N LYS A 264 22.08 10.47 8.23
CA LYS A 264 21.99 9.05 8.60
C LYS A 264 22.06 8.08 7.42
N PHE A 265 21.94 8.59 6.18
CA PHE A 265 21.97 7.79 4.95
C PHE A 265 23.21 8.08 4.11
N PRO A 266 24.36 7.48 4.43
CA PRO A 266 25.61 7.76 3.72
C PRO A 266 25.58 7.21 2.29
N ASN A 267 26.24 7.92 1.38
CA ASN A 267 26.33 7.61 -0.04
C ASN A 267 24.98 7.69 -0.80
N ILE A 268 24.02 8.40 -0.25
CA ILE A 268 22.79 8.78 -0.95
C ILE A 268 23.11 9.86 -2.00
N TRP A 269 22.35 9.90 -3.08
CA TRP A 269 22.41 11.00 -4.04
C TRP A 269 22.02 12.32 -3.34
N LYS A 270 22.46 13.44 -3.90
CA LYS A 270 21.97 14.75 -3.44
C LYS A 270 20.45 14.74 -3.42
N TYR A 271 19.86 15.40 -2.41
CA TYR A 271 18.41 15.32 -2.21
C TYR A 271 17.61 15.74 -3.45
N GLU A 272 18.05 16.79 -4.13
CA GLU A 272 17.41 17.31 -5.34
C GLU A 272 17.38 16.26 -6.46
N VAL A 273 18.45 15.48 -6.60
CA VAL A 273 18.54 14.38 -7.58
C VAL A 273 17.65 13.21 -7.17
N LEU A 274 17.59 12.89 -5.88
CA LEU A 274 16.72 11.84 -5.35
C LEU A 274 15.25 12.20 -5.52
N GLU A 275 14.88 13.46 -5.26
CA GLU A 275 13.51 13.96 -5.41
C GLU A 275 13.07 13.95 -6.89
N GLU A 276 13.94 14.35 -7.81
CA GLU A 276 13.68 14.27 -9.24
C GLU A 276 13.52 12.82 -9.71
N ASP A 277 14.41 11.93 -9.29
CA ASP A 277 14.34 10.52 -9.65
C ASP A 277 13.11 9.81 -9.06
N TYR A 278 12.69 10.18 -7.85
CA TYR A 278 11.48 9.65 -7.21
C TYR A 278 10.22 9.81 -8.06
N THR A 279 10.14 10.86 -8.88
CA THR A 279 9.00 11.08 -9.79
C THR A 279 9.01 10.17 -11.01
N ASN A 280 10.15 9.60 -11.36
CA ASN A 280 10.39 8.81 -12.57
C ASN A 280 10.72 7.34 -12.30
N SER A 281 10.95 6.99 -11.03
CA SER A 281 11.35 5.66 -10.58
C SER A 281 10.45 5.18 -9.46
N ARG A 282 10.45 3.89 -9.19
CA ARG A 282 9.71 3.30 -8.07
C ARG A 282 10.64 3.07 -6.90
N TYR A 283 10.23 3.49 -5.71
CA TYR A 283 11.01 3.37 -4.50
C TYR A 283 10.32 2.48 -3.46
N TYR A 284 11.10 1.64 -2.79
CA TYR A 284 10.66 0.84 -1.65
C TYR A 284 11.49 1.20 -0.43
N ILE A 285 10.84 1.30 0.72
CA ILE A 285 11.50 1.54 2.01
C ILE A 285 11.35 0.35 2.93
N ILE A 286 12.34 0.13 3.78
CA ILE A 286 12.24 -0.77 4.91
C ILE A 286 12.12 0.06 6.19
N LYS A 287 11.04 -0.18 6.92
CA LYS A 287 10.71 0.52 8.17
C LYS A 287 10.66 -0.44 9.35
N GLN A 288 10.98 0.09 10.52
CA GLN A 288 10.69 -0.48 11.81
C GLN A 288 9.90 0.56 12.59
N ASN A 289 8.59 0.33 12.80
CA ASN A 289 7.66 1.38 13.24
C ASN A 289 7.71 2.61 12.30
N GLU A 290 7.97 3.81 12.84
CA GLU A 290 8.12 5.05 12.07
C GLU A 290 9.54 5.29 11.54
N ASP A 291 10.52 4.49 11.99
CA ASP A 291 11.91 4.65 11.60
C ASP A 291 12.19 4.03 10.23
N ILE A 292 12.69 4.85 9.31
CA ILE A 292 13.20 4.38 8.02
C ILE A 292 14.60 3.82 8.24
N LEU A 293 14.77 2.53 7.95
CA LEU A 293 16.04 1.81 8.12
C LEU A 293 16.86 1.76 6.83
N GLY A 294 16.19 1.94 5.69
CA GLY A 294 16.80 1.94 4.38
C GLY A 294 15.76 2.05 3.27
N PHE A 295 16.22 2.18 2.05
CA PHE A 295 15.37 2.21 0.87
C PHE A 295 16.11 1.71 -0.37
N VAL A 296 15.35 1.40 -1.42
CA VAL A 296 15.85 1.05 -2.75
C VAL A 296 14.99 1.72 -3.81
N GLY A 297 15.61 2.34 -4.81
CA GLY A 297 14.97 2.87 -6.00
C GLY A 297 15.22 1.95 -7.20
N ILE A 298 14.18 1.68 -7.98
CA ILE A 298 14.25 0.89 -9.19
C ILE A 298 13.59 1.63 -10.35
N ARG A 299 14.13 1.42 -11.55
CA ARG A 299 13.53 1.84 -12.81
C ARG A 299 13.35 0.63 -13.70
N ILE A 300 12.21 0.53 -14.34
CA ILE A 300 11.89 -0.58 -15.24
C ILE A 300 11.71 -0.03 -16.63
N VAL A 301 12.40 -0.61 -17.59
CA VAL A 301 12.31 -0.29 -19.01
C VAL A 301 12.20 -1.63 -19.75
N PHE A 302 11.03 -1.92 -20.26
CA PHE A 302 10.68 -3.25 -20.82
C PHE A 302 10.91 -4.37 -19.79
N GLU A 303 11.61 -5.43 -20.15
CA GLU A 303 11.95 -6.58 -19.29
C GLU A 303 13.24 -6.36 -18.48
N GLU A 304 13.77 -5.14 -18.42
CA GLU A 304 14.97 -4.81 -17.67
C GLU A 304 14.66 -3.93 -16.47
N MET A 305 15.27 -4.24 -15.34
CA MET A 305 15.24 -3.41 -14.14
C MET A 305 16.62 -2.83 -13.85
N GLU A 306 16.67 -1.57 -13.52
CA GLU A 306 17.86 -0.89 -13.03
C GLU A 306 17.68 -0.50 -11.57
N ILE A 307 18.65 -0.86 -10.71
CA ILE A 307 18.70 -0.37 -9.34
C ILE A 307 19.37 1.00 -9.35
N MET A 308 18.58 2.04 -9.13
CA MET A 308 19.01 3.43 -9.15
C MET A 308 19.82 3.80 -7.91
N ASN A 309 19.34 3.39 -6.76
CA ASN A 309 19.97 3.65 -5.48
C ASN A 309 19.51 2.61 -4.45
N ILE A 310 20.43 2.14 -3.59
CA ILE A 310 20.11 1.33 -2.42
C ILE A 310 20.95 1.78 -1.23
N VAL A 311 20.29 2.17 -0.18
CA VAL A 311 20.93 2.73 1.00
C VAL A 311 20.31 2.18 2.27
N THR A 312 21.14 1.89 3.26
CA THR A 312 20.71 1.60 4.63
C THR A 312 21.30 2.63 5.59
N ARG A 313 20.54 2.96 6.60
CA ARG A 313 20.93 3.88 7.68
C ARG A 313 22.26 3.43 8.29
N ILE A 314 23.18 4.37 8.56
CA ILE A 314 24.54 4.05 8.98
C ILE A 314 24.61 3.27 10.29
N ASP A 315 23.74 3.64 11.26
CA ASP A 315 23.62 3.00 12.58
C ASP A 315 22.88 1.65 12.55
N LYS A 316 22.35 1.28 11.36
CA LYS A 316 21.57 0.06 11.12
C LYS A 316 22.22 -0.87 10.08
N ARG A 317 23.49 -0.65 9.79
CA ARG A 317 24.27 -1.53 8.89
C ARG A 317 24.58 -2.86 9.57
N ASN A 318 24.77 -3.90 8.75
CA ASN A 318 25.07 -5.28 9.16
C ASN A 318 23.91 -5.99 9.91
N GLU A 319 22.72 -5.38 9.99
CA GLU A 319 21.50 -6.00 10.53
C GLU A 319 20.65 -6.71 9.45
N GLY A 320 21.16 -6.81 8.22
CA GLY A 320 20.52 -7.55 7.13
C GLY A 320 19.43 -6.79 6.37
N PHE A 321 19.22 -5.50 6.61
CA PHE A 321 18.15 -4.72 5.97
C PHE A 321 18.35 -4.56 4.46
N ALA A 322 19.58 -4.37 3.99
CA ALA A 322 19.88 -4.34 2.56
C ALA A 322 19.52 -5.68 1.89
N SER A 323 19.86 -6.82 2.52
CA SER A 323 19.50 -8.14 2.02
C SER A 323 17.99 -8.34 1.94
N LYS A 324 17.21 -7.82 2.90
CA LYS A 324 15.75 -7.87 2.87
C LYS A 324 15.17 -7.05 1.72
N LEU A 325 15.70 -5.84 1.47
CA LEU A 325 15.34 -5.01 0.31
C LEU A 325 15.66 -5.74 -1.00
N PHE A 326 16.86 -6.30 -1.14
CA PHE A 326 17.23 -7.09 -2.33
C PHE A 326 16.30 -8.29 -2.54
N SER A 327 16.04 -9.07 -1.50
CA SER A 327 15.11 -10.20 -1.59
C SER A 327 13.71 -9.77 -2.03
N HIS A 328 13.26 -8.56 -1.64
CA HIS A 328 12.01 -7.99 -2.11
C HIS A 328 12.06 -7.66 -3.60
N ILE A 329 13.13 -7.01 -4.07
CA ILE A 329 13.30 -6.63 -5.48
C ILE A 329 13.43 -7.86 -6.39
N ILE A 330 14.17 -8.89 -5.97
CA ILE A 330 14.26 -10.15 -6.74
C ILE A 330 12.89 -10.82 -6.88
N ARG A 331 12.11 -10.91 -5.79
CA ARG A 331 10.73 -11.43 -5.88
C ARG A 331 9.84 -10.57 -6.78
N TYR A 332 9.99 -9.26 -6.69
CA TYR A 332 9.29 -8.34 -7.57
C TYR A 332 9.64 -8.59 -9.04
N ALA A 333 10.93 -8.79 -9.35
CA ALA A 333 11.41 -9.04 -10.70
C ALA A 333 10.84 -10.34 -11.28
N HIS A 334 10.89 -11.45 -10.53
CA HIS A 334 10.27 -12.72 -10.94
C HIS A 334 8.77 -12.59 -11.20
N LYS A 335 8.07 -11.78 -10.39
CA LYS A 335 6.61 -11.60 -10.51
C LYS A 335 6.20 -10.75 -11.72
N ASN A 336 7.08 -9.90 -12.21
CA ASN A 336 6.79 -8.93 -13.27
C ASN A 336 7.57 -9.20 -14.56
N ASP A 337 7.94 -10.45 -14.80
CA ASP A 337 8.62 -10.93 -16.02
C ASP A 337 9.87 -10.13 -16.38
N ILE A 338 10.61 -9.68 -15.37
CA ILE A 338 11.89 -9.01 -15.56
C ILE A 338 12.95 -10.06 -15.87
N GLU A 339 13.63 -9.93 -16.99
CA GLU A 339 14.68 -10.87 -17.42
C GLU A 339 16.03 -10.61 -16.75
N ARG A 340 16.32 -9.33 -16.45
CA ARG A 340 17.61 -8.96 -15.84
C ARG A 340 17.50 -7.71 -14.96
N ILE A 341 18.35 -7.70 -13.93
CA ILE A 341 18.53 -6.55 -13.04
C ILE A 341 19.95 -6.04 -13.18
N ASN A 342 20.07 -4.75 -13.44
CA ASN A 342 21.34 -4.05 -13.61
C ASN A 342 21.59 -3.09 -12.45
N LEU A 343 22.85 -2.89 -12.09
CA LEU A 343 23.26 -1.86 -11.13
C LEU A 343 24.68 -1.38 -11.39
N GLU A 344 24.99 -0.18 -10.89
CA GLU A 344 26.33 0.37 -10.82
C GLU A 344 26.77 0.53 -9.36
N VAL A 345 28.01 0.17 -9.07
CA VAL A 345 28.57 0.27 -7.72
C VAL A 345 30.01 0.80 -7.75
N ASN A 346 30.34 1.66 -6.79
CA ASN A 346 31.71 2.12 -6.61
C ASN A 346 32.64 0.92 -6.36
N ALA A 347 33.74 0.82 -7.11
CA ALA A 347 34.71 -0.27 -7.04
C ALA A 347 35.33 -0.47 -5.63
N ASN A 348 35.35 0.60 -4.82
CA ASN A 348 35.87 0.56 -3.44
C ASN A 348 34.79 0.09 -2.44
N ASN A 349 33.51 0.00 -2.81
CA ASN A 349 32.44 -0.47 -1.94
C ASN A 349 32.38 -2.01 -1.88
N LYS A 350 33.41 -2.61 -1.27
CA LYS A 350 33.55 -4.06 -1.18
C LYS A 350 32.38 -4.75 -0.49
N SER A 351 31.73 -4.08 0.47
CA SER A 351 30.59 -4.64 1.20
C SER A 351 29.34 -4.77 0.31
N ALA A 352 29.06 -3.75 -0.50
CA ALA A 352 27.95 -3.78 -1.45
C ALA A 352 28.22 -4.81 -2.58
N ILE A 353 29.43 -4.82 -3.12
CA ILE A 353 29.81 -5.81 -4.16
C ILE A 353 29.64 -7.24 -3.64
N LYS A 354 30.06 -7.51 -2.40
CA LYS A 354 29.85 -8.83 -1.76
C LYS A 354 28.37 -9.16 -1.62
N LEU A 355 27.56 -8.18 -1.21
CA LEU A 355 26.10 -8.34 -1.10
C LEU A 355 25.52 -8.72 -2.46
N TYR A 356 25.83 -7.97 -3.52
CA TYR A 356 25.30 -8.21 -4.86
C TYR A 356 25.69 -9.58 -5.42
N LYS A 357 26.95 -9.98 -5.23
CA LYS A 357 27.41 -11.33 -5.62
C LYS A 357 26.64 -12.45 -4.89
N ASN A 358 26.26 -12.25 -3.63
CA ASN A 358 25.44 -13.22 -2.89
C ASN A 358 24.01 -13.35 -3.45
N PHE A 359 23.52 -12.34 -4.19
CA PHE A 359 22.24 -12.36 -4.91
C PHE A 359 22.37 -12.73 -6.39
N GLY A 360 23.51 -13.26 -6.82
CA GLY A 360 23.73 -13.76 -8.19
C GLY A 360 24.13 -12.68 -9.19
N PHE A 361 24.50 -11.47 -8.73
CA PHE A 361 25.03 -10.45 -9.64
C PHE A 361 26.45 -10.77 -10.07
N GLU A 362 26.69 -10.65 -11.37
CA GLU A 362 28.00 -10.81 -12.00
C GLU A 362 28.53 -9.48 -12.51
N GLU A 363 29.85 -9.29 -12.50
CA GLU A 363 30.51 -8.12 -13.03
C GLU A 363 30.55 -8.21 -14.57
N VAL A 364 29.89 -7.26 -15.24
CA VAL A 364 29.79 -7.22 -16.71
C VAL A 364 30.60 -6.09 -17.35
N GLY A 365 31.11 -5.17 -16.55
CA GLY A 365 31.92 -4.05 -17.08
C GLY A 365 32.37 -3.07 -16.01
N LYS A 366 33.09 -2.04 -16.48
CA LYS A 366 33.59 -0.94 -15.64
C LYS A 366 33.48 0.40 -16.37
N ARG A 367 33.14 1.45 -15.59
CA ARG A 367 33.24 2.84 -16.04
C ARG A 367 34.35 3.54 -15.28
N ALA A 368 35.39 3.98 -15.98
CA ALA A 368 36.53 4.65 -15.37
C ALA A 368 36.12 6.02 -14.81
N LYS A 369 36.61 6.35 -13.61
CA LYS A 369 36.47 7.66 -12.96
C LYS A 369 35.03 8.18 -12.81
N TYR A 370 34.07 7.29 -12.71
CA TYR A 370 32.65 7.63 -12.66
C TYR A 370 32.22 8.27 -11.30
N TYR A 371 32.76 7.76 -10.18
CA TYR A 371 32.48 8.27 -8.84
C TYR A 371 33.61 9.19 -8.34
N ASN A 372 33.56 10.49 -8.67
CA ASN A 372 34.54 11.47 -8.20
C ASN A 372 36.01 11.04 -8.37
N GLY A 373 36.28 10.38 -9.49
CA GLY A 373 37.62 9.88 -9.80
C GLY A 373 37.86 8.39 -9.51
N GLU A 374 36.92 7.73 -8.89
CA GLU A 374 36.89 6.28 -8.66
C GLU A 374 36.07 5.56 -9.74
N ASP A 375 36.42 4.31 -10.04
CA ASP A 375 35.72 3.52 -11.05
C ASP A 375 34.36 2.99 -10.53
N ALA A 376 33.40 2.87 -11.43
CA ALA A 376 32.18 2.09 -11.19
C ALA A 376 32.32 0.68 -11.78
N ILE A 377 31.84 -0.31 -11.03
CA ILE A 377 31.63 -1.67 -11.53
C ILE A 377 30.17 -1.77 -11.96
N LEU A 378 29.94 -2.25 -13.18
CA LEU A 378 28.62 -2.60 -13.68
C LEU A 378 28.35 -4.07 -13.35
N MET A 379 27.21 -4.33 -12.75
CA MET A 379 26.83 -5.70 -12.39
C MET A 379 25.41 -6.01 -12.88
N THR A 380 25.22 -7.25 -13.31
CA THR A 380 23.93 -7.76 -13.82
C THR A 380 23.59 -9.08 -13.13
N CYS A 381 22.31 -9.25 -12.80
CA CYS A 381 21.70 -10.52 -12.37
C CYS A 381 20.63 -10.89 -13.37
N TYR A 382 20.69 -12.10 -13.94
CA TYR A 382 19.62 -12.68 -14.75
C TYR A 382 18.61 -13.38 -13.83
N ILE A 383 17.32 -13.18 -14.10
CA ILE A 383 16.19 -13.59 -13.23
C ILE A 383 15.57 -14.89 -13.75
#